data_6006a0bc997816148d6aac226eb75eb7
#
_entry.id   6006a0bc997816148d6aac226eb75eb7
#
_cell.length_a   1.000
_cell.length_b   1.000
_cell.length_c   1.000
_cell.angle_alpha   90.00
_cell.angle_beta   90.00
_cell.angle_gamma   90.00
#
_symmetry.space_group_name_H-M   'P 1'
#
loop_
_entity.id
_entity.type
_entity.pdbx_description
1 polymer ?
#
loop_
_entity_poly.entity_id
_entity_poly.type
_entity_poly.pdbx_seq_one_letter_code
_entity_poly.pdbx_strand_id
1 'polypeptide(L)'
;ETLDFPEDAAGARIDTGVRAGDAITPFYDPMIAKIIVHGETRERALGRLENALAACRITGTVTNARFLLELARVEAFARGDVDTGLIERELARLVAPKNLPPHAATLAALAAMAEDRDHAAKQSSPHDPWQSLGAWRLWDTPLAFVRLLAGDTPLAFRIAHLSGNRHEVHTDEAKVSVDGFSKHGDRIEATINGHTMRARAIVTSSAVTIFIGEAEATFTRPDPLAARHDDGAGGDTITAPMPGLVKLVNVAAGDTVSRGQALIVMEAMKMEHTLTAPRDGTIAEVTAKAGDQVEEAAVLLELSAPE
;
A
#
# COMPACT_ATOMS: atom_id res chain seq x y z
N GLU A 1 -11.24 2.11 -0.12
CA GLU A 1 -10.80 2.96 1.01
C GLU A 1 -10.85 4.43 0.63
N THR A 2 -9.82 5.02 0.05
CA THR A 2 -9.85 6.43 -0.40
C THR A 2 -9.72 6.50 -1.91
N LEU A 3 -10.57 7.32 -2.52
CA LEU A 3 -10.54 7.62 -3.94
C LEU A 3 -10.71 9.14 -4.09
N ASP A 4 -9.59 9.85 -4.25
CA ASP A 4 -9.55 11.30 -4.37
C ASP A 4 -8.91 11.67 -5.71
N PHE A 5 -9.72 12.21 -6.59
CA PHE A 5 -9.31 12.71 -7.89
C PHE A 5 -9.31 14.24 -7.91
N PRO A 6 -8.39 14.87 -8.60
CA PRO A 6 -8.34 16.33 -8.73
C PRO A 6 -9.36 16.83 -9.75
N GLU A 7 -10.66 16.78 -9.43
CA GLU A 7 -11.75 17.10 -10.35
C GLU A 7 -11.69 18.52 -10.92
N ASP A 8 -11.21 19.50 -10.15
CA ASP A 8 -11.21 20.92 -10.57
C ASP A 8 -9.81 21.51 -10.80
N ALA A 9 -8.76 20.92 -10.22
CA ALA A 9 -7.45 21.60 -10.13
C ALA A 9 -6.64 21.58 -11.43
N ALA A 10 -6.98 20.73 -12.40
CA ALA A 10 -6.15 20.53 -13.59
C ALA A 10 -6.92 20.68 -14.91
N GLY A 11 -8.19 21.05 -14.90
CA GLY A 11 -9.03 21.01 -16.11
C GLY A 11 -9.12 19.59 -16.66
N ALA A 12 -9.13 18.60 -15.77
CA ALA A 12 -9.27 17.19 -16.10
C ALA A 12 -10.72 16.75 -15.97
N ARG A 13 -11.19 15.96 -16.92
CA ARG A 13 -12.45 15.21 -16.79
C ARG A 13 -12.12 13.82 -16.31
N ILE A 14 -12.81 13.38 -15.27
CA ILE A 14 -12.64 12.05 -14.68
C ILE A 14 -13.92 11.23 -14.92
N ASP A 15 -13.80 10.20 -15.75
CA ASP A 15 -14.87 9.23 -15.95
C ASP A 15 -14.57 8.01 -15.06
N THR A 16 -15.34 7.84 -13.99
CA THR A 16 -15.16 6.72 -13.04
C THR A 16 -16.48 5.99 -12.81
N GLY A 17 -16.40 4.66 -12.65
CA GLY A 17 -17.52 3.80 -12.30
C GLY A 17 -17.55 3.42 -10.81
N VAL A 18 -16.56 3.86 -10.02
CA VAL A 18 -16.43 3.50 -8.61
C VAL A 18 -16.34 4.75 -7.73
N ARG A 19 -16.70 4.60 -6.46
CA ARG A 19 -16.64 5.64 -5.42
C ARG A 19 -15.75 5.18 -4.29
N ALA A 20 -15.31 6.11 -3.45
CA ALA A 20 -14.62 5.77 -2.22
C ALA A 20 -15.48 4.83 -1.36
N GLY A 21 -14.90 3.72 -0.92
CA GLY A 21 -15.58 2.68 -0.16
C GLY A 21 -16.16 1.53 -1.00
N ASP A 22 -16.27 1.68 -2.32
CA ASP A 22 -16.72 0.59 -3.19
C ASP A 22 -15.69 -0.54 -3.24
N ALA A 23 -16.17 -1.77 -3.39
CA ALA A 23 -15.33 -2.93 -3.65
C ALA A 23 -15.05 -3.06 -5.15
N ILE A 24 -13.78 -3.24 -5.51
CA ILE A 24 -13.38 -3.57 -6.88
C ILE A 24 -13.45 -5.08 -7.02
N THR A 25 -14.40 -5.55 -7.82
CA THR A 25 -14.64 -6.98 -7.99
C THR A 25 -13.96 -7.53 -9.25
N PRO A 26 -13.57 -8.81 -9.26
CA PRO A 26 -12.93 -9.45 -10.42
C PRO A 26 -13.88 -9.68 -11.61
N PHE A 27 -15.17 -9.40 -11.45
CA PHE A 27 -16.20 -9.63 -12.47
C PHE A 27 -16.29 -8.53 -13.53
N TYR A 28 -15.62 -7.41 -13.30
CA TYR A 28 -15.64 -6.26 -14.20
C TYR A 28 -14.24 -5.92 -14.71
N ASP A 29 -14.13 -4.89 -15.55
CA ASP A 29 -12.83 -4.45 -16.04
C ASP A 29 -11.99 -3.88 -14.88
N PRO A 30 -10.66 -4.09 -14.89
CA PRO A 30 -9.77 -3.56 -13.85
C PRO A 30 -9.58 -2.04 -13.90
N MET A 31 -10.35 -1.35 -14.73
CA MET A 31 -10.28 0.10 -14.92
C MET A 31 -11.08 0.83 -13.86
N ILE A 32 -10.38 1.52 -12.94
CA ILE A 32 -10.98 2.32 -11.87
C ILE A 32 -11.53 3.63 -12.44
N ALA A 33 -10.74 4.34 -13.24
CA ALA A 33 -11.10 5.62 -13.81
C ALA A 33 -10.35 5.88 -15.12
N LYS A 34 -10.91 6.79 -15.92
CA LYS A 34 -10.29 7.36 -17.12
C LYS A 34 -10.10 8.85 -16.91
N ILE A 35 -8.85 9.29 -16.91
CA ILE A 35 -8.48 10.68 -16.76
C ILE A 35 -8.31 11.30 -18.15
N ILE A 36 -9.08 12.32 -18.45
CA ILE A 36 -9.09 12.99 -19.76
C ILE A 36 -8.72 14.44 -19.53
N VAL A 37 -7.71 14.89 -20.26
CA VAL A 37 -7.26 16.29 -20.24
C VAL A 37 -7.27 16.88 -21.63
N HIS A 38 -7.46 18.19 -21.72
CA HIS A 38 -7.39 18.94 -22.96
C HIS A 38 -6.35 20.05 -22.83
N GLY A 39 -5.66 20.37 -23.91
CA GLY A 39 -4.71 21.47 -24.03
C GLY A 39 -4.67 22.02 -25.44
N GLU A 40 -4.39 23.30 -25.60
CA GLU A 40 -4.21 23.94 -26.91
C GLU A 40 -3.05 23.33 -27.71
N THR A 41 -2.06 22.78 -26.98
CA THR A 41 -0.92 22.05 -27.55
C THR A 41 -0.74 20.74 -26.80
N ARG A 42 -0.02 19.78 -27.43
CA ARG A 42 0.33 18.52 -26.80
C ARG A 42 1.08 18.73 -25.49
N GLU A 43 2.02 19.65 -25.45
CA GLU A 43 2.82 19.97 -24.26
C GLU A 43 1.94 20.45 -23.10
N ARG A 44 0.98 21.36 -23.39
CA ARG A 44 0.03 21.83 -22.36
C ARG A 44 -0.90 20.71 -21.89
N ALA A 45 -1.35 19.85 -22.79
CA ALA A 45 -2.16 18.69 -22.42
C ALA A 45 -1.38 17.72 -21.53
N LEU A 46 -0.13 17.41 -21.88
CA LEU A 46 0.74 16.55 -21.07
C LEU A 46 1.01 17.13 -19.70
N GLY A 47 1.34 18.42 -19.59
CA GLY A 47 1.53 19.06 -18.28
C GLY A 47 0.28 18.99 -17.39
N ARG A 48 -0.93 19.12 -17.98
CA ARG A 48 -2.19 18.91 -17.25
C ARG A 48 -2.39 17.46 -16.83
N LEU A 49 -2.03 16.50 -17.71
CA LEU A 49 -2.11 15.07 -17.40
C LEU A 49 -1.17 14.70 -16.25
N GLU A 50 0.07 15.17 -16.29
CA GLU A 50 1.04 14.95 -15.22
C GLU A 50 0.53 15.51 -13.89
N ASN A 51 0.03 16.74 -13.89
CA ASN A 51 -0.52 17.34 -12.67
C ASN A 51 -1.74 16.57 -12.14
N ALA A 52 -2.63 16.10 -13.03
CA ALA A 52 -3.79 15.30 -12.64
C ALA A 52 -3.37 13.95 -12.03
N LEU A 53 -2.46 13.23 -12.69
CA LEU A 53 -1.95 11.95 -12.19
C LEU A 53 -1.18 12.11 -10.87
N ALA A 54 -0.33 13.14 -10.77
CA ALA A 54 0.43 13.44 -9.55
C ALA A 54 -0.46 13.84 -8.36
N ALA A 55 -1.65 14.37 -8.64
CA ALA A 55 -2.60 14.77 -7.60
C ALA A 55 -3.58 13.66 -7.18
N CYS A 56 -3.68 12.55 -7.94
CA CYS A 56 -4.52 11.40 -7.56
C CYS A 56 -4.07 10.81 -6.23
N ARG A 57 -5.03 10.46 -5.37
CA ARG A 57 -4.80 9.78 -4.08
C ARG A 57 -5.75 8.61 -3.98
N ILE A 58 -5.23 7.42 -4.20
CA ILE A 58 -6.00 6.17 -4.24
C ILE A 58 -5.34 5.21 -3.26
N THR A 59 -6.12 4.70 -2.30
CA THR A 59 -5.64 3.73 -1.30
C THR A 59 -6.55 2.51 -1.25
N GLY A 60 -6.03 1.38 -0.77
CA GLY A 60 -6.77 0.13 -0.62
C GLY A 60 -6.67 -0.79 -1.84
N THR A 61 -6.01 -0.35 -2.90
CA THR A 61 -5.69 -1.19 -4.05
C THR A 61 -4.42 -0.68 -4.74
N VAL A 62 -3.72 -1.56 -5.42
CA VAL A 62 -2.57 -1.20 -6.25
C VAL A 62 -3.06 -0.62 -7.56
N THR A 63 -2.57 0.54 -7.95
CA THR A 63 -2.95 1.22 -9.19
C THR A 63 -1.73 1.44 -10.09
N ASN A 64 -2.00 1.68 -11.37
CA ASN A 64 -0.98 2.07 -12.35
C ASN A 64 -0.83 3.60 -12.50
N ALA A 65 -1.44 4.41 -11.64
CA ALA A 65 -1.43 5.86 -11.76
C ALA A 65 0.00 6.43 -11.83
N ARG A 66 0.90 5.90 -11.01
CA ARG A 66 2.31 6.28 -11.02
C ARG A 66 3.04 5.85 -12.30
N PHE A 67 2.80 4.64 -12.77
CA PHE A 67 3.35 4.16 -14.03
C PHE A 67 2.93 5.08 -15.18
N LEU A 68 1.66 5.49 -15.22
CA LEU A 68 1.13 6.42 -16.21
C LEU A 68 1.77 7.81 -16.10
N LEU A 69 2.03 8.29 -14.89
CA LEU A 69 2.75 9.55 -14.66
C LEU A 69 4.17 9.50 -15.22
N GLU A 70 4.91 8.43 -14.94
CA GLU A 70 6.27 8.27 -15.47
C GLU A 70 6.26 8.08 -17.00
N LEU A 71 5.27 7.38 -17.55
CA LEU A 71 5.10 7.23 -19.00
C LEU A 71 4.83 8.57 -19.69
N ALA A 72 3.99 9.43 -19.09
CA ALA A 72 3.72 10.78 -19.62
C ALA A 72 5.01 11.63 -19.71
N ARG A 73 5.99 11.37 -18.85
CA ARG A 73 7.30 12.04 -18.78
C ARG A 73 8.37 11.45 -19.71
N VAL A 74 8.08 10.35 -20.41
CA VAL A 74 9.00 9.80 -21.39
C VAL A 74 9.10 10.74 -22.58
N GLU A 75 10.31 11.10 -22.98
CA GLU A 75 10.56 12.08 -24.04
C GLU A 75 9.93 11.66 -25.39
N ALA A 76 10.03 10.38 -25.76
CA ALA A 76 9.40 9.85 -26.95
C ALA A 76 7.87 9.99 -26.89
N PHE A 77 7.25 9.72 -25.73
CA PHE A 77 5.84 9.92 -25.53
C PHE A 77 5.45 11.40 -25.63
N ALA A 78 6.24 12.29 -25.04
CA ALA A 78 6.02 13.73 -25.10
C ALA A 78 6.07 14.28 -26.52
N ARG A 79 6.98 13.78 -27.35
CA ARG A 79 7.09 14.17 -28.78
C ARG A 79 6.03 13.54 -29.68
N GLY A 80 5.33 12.50 -29.20
CA GLY A 80 4.39 11.72 -30.01
C GLY A 80 5.07 10.66 -30.89
N ASP A 81 6.34 10.36 -30.62
CA ASP A 81 7.10 9.29 -31.25
C ASP A 81 6.87 7.99 -30.51
N VAL A 82 5.69 7.42 -30.72
CA VAL A 82 5.20 6.26 -29.99
C VAL A 82 4.96 5.08 -30.91
N ASP A 83 5.42 3.91 -30.46
CA ASP A 83 5.15 2.62 -31.09
C ASP A 83 4.77 1.59 -30.01
N THR A 84 4.41 0.39 -30.42
CA THR A 84 4.00 -0.71 -29.50
C THR A 84 5.15 -1.20 -28.61
N GLY A 85 6.41 -0.95 -28.95
CA GLY A 85 7.60 -1.32 -28.18
C GLY A 85 8.06 -0.27 -27.17
N LEU A 86 7.42 0.92 -27.11
CA LEU A 86 7.85 2.01 -26.22
C LEU A 86 7.89 1.59 -24.75
N ILE A 87 6.84 0.94 -24.28
CA ILE A 87 6.73 0.50 -22.89
C ILE A 87 7.82 -0.52 -22.56
N GLU A 88 8.07 -1.47 -23.45
CA GLU A 88 9.09 -2.51 -23.24
C GLU A 88 10.49 -1.89 -23.15
N ARG A 89 10.82 -0.95 -24.01
CA ARG A 89 12.11 -0.24 -23.98
C ARG A 89 12.32 0.59 -22.71
N GLU A 90 11.28 1.20 -22.21
CA GLU A 90 11.33 2.07 -21.04
C GLU A 90 10.96 1.35 -19.72
N LEU A 91 10.61 0.06 -19.77
CA LEU A 91 10.04 -0.68 -18.63
C LEU A 91 10.89 -0.56 -17.37
N ALA A 92 12.19 -0.76 -17.46
CA ALA A 92 13.10 -0.69 -16.33
C ALA A 92 13.03 0.67 -15.60
N ARG A 93 12.84 1.77 -16.36
CA ARG A 93 12.68 3.12 -15.83
C ARG A 93 11.28 3.32 -15.23
N LEU A 94 10.24 2.85 -15.92
CA LEU A 94 8.85 3.05 -15.55
C LEU A 94 8.49 2.35 -14.25
N VAL A 95 9.08 1.16 -13.98
CA VAL A 95 8.85 0.37 -12.77
C VAL A 95 9.92 0.57 -11.69
N ALA A 96 10.92 1.42 -11.93
CA ALA A 96 11.99 1.65 -10.97
C ALA A 96 11.43 2.10 -9.60
N PRO A 97 11.82 1.44 -8.50
CA PRO A 97 11.42 1.89 -7.19
C PRO A 97 11.98 3.29 -6.93
N LYS A 98 11.14 4.22 -6.52
CA LYS A 98 11.62 5.54 -6.07
C LYS A 98 12.00 5.46 -4.61
N ASN A 99 13.08 6.11 -4.26
CA ASN A 99 13.45 6.29 -2.86
C ASN A 99 12.32 7.01 -2.14
N LEU A 100 11.92 6.47 -1.00
CA LEU A 100 10.97 7.16 -0.13
C LEU A 100 11.59 8.48 0.34
N PRO A 101 10.79 9.55 0.43
CA PRO A 101 11.28 10.77 1.04
C PRO A 101 11.83 10.48 2.43
N PRO A 102 12.89 11.18 2.85
CA PRO A 102 13.39 11.08 4.22
C PRO A 102 12.24 11.24 5.22
N HIS A 103 12.26 10.45 6.27
CA HIS A 103 11.25 10.50 7.34
C HIS A 103 9.80 10.10 6.97
N ALA A 104 9.54 9.52 5.79
CA ALA A 104 8.20 9.05 5.43
C ALA A 104 7.66 8.04 6.46
N ALA A 105 8.49 7.09 6.89
CA ALA A 105 8.13 6.12 7.92
C ALA A 105 7.89 6.76 9.30
N THR A 106 8.67 7.79 9.65
CA THR A 106 8.46 8.58 10.88
C THR A 106 7.12 9.29 10.86
N LEU A 107 6.77 9.92 9.73
CA LEU A 107 5.47 10.57 9.55
C LEU A 107 4.31 9.56 9.59
N ALA A 108 4.50 8.37 9.02
CA ALA A 108 3.52 7.29 9.08
C ALA A 108 3.28 6.83 10.53
N ALA A 109 4.35 6.66 11.32
CA ALA A 109 4.24 6.27 12.72
C ALA A 109 3.53 7.34 13.57
N LEU A 110 3.84 8.63 13.34
CA LEU A 110 3.17 9.73 14.02
C LEU A 110 1.70 9.83 13.63
N ALA A 111 1.37 9.61 12.34
CA ALA A 111 -0.02 9.61 11.86
C ALA A 111 -0.82 8.45 12.46
N ALA A 112 -0.24 7.25 12.52
CA ALA A 112 -0.85 6.08 13.15
C ALA A 112 -1.13 6.33 14.63
N MET A 113 -0.13 6.83 15.37
CA MET A 113 -0.25 7.18 16.78
C MET A 113 -1.38 8.20 17.02
N ALA A 114 -1.46 9.24 16.18
CA ALA A 114 -2.49 10.27 16.30
C ALA A 114 -3.89 9.70 16.03
N GLU A 115 -4.04 8.83 15.01
CA GLU A 115 -5.31 8.18 14.69
C GLU A 115 -5.78 7.27 15.81
N ASP A 116 -4.87 6.45 16.39
CA ASP A 116 -5.19 5.57 17.50
C ASP A 116 -5.65 6.37 18.74
N ARG A 117 -5.02 7.51 18.98
CA ARG A 117 -5.42 8.43 20.06
C ARG A 117 -6.78 9.06 19.80
N ASP A 118 -7.03 9.51 18.57
CA ASP A 118 -8.33 10.09 18.17
C ASP A 118 -9.44 9.04 18.23
N HIS A 119 -9.15 7.80 17.83
CA HIS A 119 -10.07 6.69 17.91
C HIS A 119 -10.40 6.34 19.37
N ALA A 120 -9.40 6.23 20.23
CA ALA A 120 -9.58 6.02 21.65
C ALA A 120 -10.39 7.14 22.31
N ALA A 121 -10.15 8.40 21.96
CA ALA A 121 -10.88 9.54 22.44
C ALA A 121 -12.38 9.53 22.06
N LYS A 122 -12.71 9.04 20.86
CA LYS A 122 -14.11 8.90 20.40
C LYS A 122 -14.89 7.81 21.12
N GLN A 123 -14.20 6.76 21.59
CA GLN A 123 -14.83 5.62 22.27
C GLN A 123 -15.09 5.83 23.76
N SER A 124 -14.59 6.91 24.34
CA SER A 124 -14.63 7.13 25.77
C SER A 124 -15.58 8.20 26.19
N SER A 125 -15.91 8.15 27.49
CA SER A 125 -16.67 9.22 28.13
C SER A 125 -15.84 10.50 28.20
N PRO A 126 -16.42 11.68 27.89
CA PRO A 126 -15.72 12.97 28.04
C PRO A 126 -15.17 13.24 29.46
N HIS A 127 -15.59 12.45 30.44
CA HIS A 127 -15.17 12.56 31.85
C HIS A 127 -14.22 11.44 32.28
N ASP A 128 -13.69 10.63 31.35
CA ASP A 128 -12.72 9.60 31.70
C ASP A 128 -11.33 10.23 31.90
N PRO A 129 -10.83 10.33 33.14
CA PRO A 129 -9.55 10.96 33.43
C PRO A 129 -8.36 10.19 32.81
N TRP A 130 -8.51 8.89 32.60
CA TRP A 130 -7.45 8.06 32.04
C TRP A 130 -7.18 8.38 30.56
N GLN A 131 -8.18 8.89 29.88
CA GLN A 131 -8.03 9.32 28.49
C GLN A 131 -7.42 10.70 28.35
N SER A 132 -7.82 11.64 29.22
CA SER A 132 -7.24 12.98 29.21
C SER A 132 -5.76 12.97 29.57
N LEU A 133 -5.32 11.96 30.33
CA LEU A 133 -3.92 11.78 30.70
C LEU A 133 -3.05 11.18 29.56
N GLY A 134 -3.67 10.59 28.54
CA GLY A 134 -2.97 10.01 27.39
C GLY A 134 -1.96 8.94 27.86
N ALA A 135 -0.75 9.00 27.33
CA ALA A 135 0.33 8.09 27.70
C ALA A 135 1.03 8.46 29.03
N TRP A 136 0.36 9.18 29.94
CA TRP A 136 0.95 9.67 31.20
C TRP A 136 1.60 8.57 32.04
N ARG A 137 2.78 8.87 32.59
CA ARG A 137 3.53 8.01 33.50
C ARG A 137 3.98 8.82 34.70
N LEU A 138 3.98 8.20 35.88
CA LEU A 138 4.25 8.91 37.13
C LEU A 138 5.70 9.42 37.25
N TRP A 139 6.68 8.68 36.72
CA TRP A 139 8.10 8.95 36.89
C TRP A 139 8.93 8.89 35.59
N ASP A 140 8.28 8.79 34.46
CA ASP A 140 8.94 8.56 33.18
C ASP A 140 8.30 9.36 32.04
N THR A 141 9.03 9.52 30.96
CA THR A 141 8.51 10.15 29.74
C THR A 141 7.41 9.25 29.12
N PRO A 142 6.23 9.81 28.78
CA PRO A 142 5.20 9.06 28.09
C PRO A 142 5.71 8.51 26.77
N LEU A 143 5.55 7.20 26.55
CA LEU A 143 5.98 6.51 25.34
C LEU A 143 4.80 5.88 24.63
N ALA A 144 4.69 6.13 23.33
CA ALA A 144 3.85 5.37 22.41
C ALA A 144 4.72 4.39 21.60
N PHE A 145 4.16 3.23 21.29
CA PHE A 145 4.83 2.22 20.47
C PHE A 145 4.02 2.00 19.20
N VAL A 146 4.67 2.15 18.06
CA VAL A 146 4.06 1.91 16.75
C VAL A 146 4.89 0.88 16.00
N ARG A 147 4.23 -0.12 15.44
CA ARG A 147 4.86 -1.11 14.56
C ARG A 147 4.25 -0.98 13.17
N LEU A 148 5.12 -0.94 12.18
CA LEU A 148 4.76 -0.89 10.77
C LEU A 148 5.61 -1.90 10.01
N LEU A 149 5.16 -2.29 8.82
CA LEU A 149 5.96 -3.06 7.86
C LEU A 149 6.13 -2.23 6.60
N ALA A 150 7.36 -2.14 6.10
CA ALA A 150 7.66 -1.62 4.77
C ALA A 150 7.92 -2.81 3.83
N GLY A 151 6.89 -3.26 3.10
CA GLY A 151 6.88 -4.60 2.54
C GLY A 151 7.02 -5.63 3.66
N ASP A 152 8.05 -6.47 3.61
CA ASP A 152 8.33 -7.49 4.63
C ASP A 152 9.27 -6.99 5.76
N THR A 153 9.78 -5.76 5.66
CA THR A 153 10.73 -5.22 6.63
C THR A 153 10.00 -4.62 7.82
N PRO A 154 10.18 -5.16 9.04
CA PRO A 154 9.56 -4.63 10.25
C PRO A 154 10.23 -3.32 10.68
N LEU A 155 9.41 -2.33 11.00
CA LEU A 155 9.83 -1.04 11.54
C LEU A 155 9.19 -0.84 12.91
N ALA A 156 10.00 -0.67 13.93
CA ALA A 156 9.56 -0.41 15.30
C ALA A 156 9.88 1.04 15.69
N PHE A 157 8.85 1.75 16.16
CA PHE A 157 8.98 3.14 16.60
C PHE A 157 8.62 3.26 18.08
N ARG A 158 9.47 3.93 18.84
CA ARG A 158 9.20 4.39 20.19
C ARG A 158 9.10 5.90 20.16
N ILE A 159 7.93 6.42 20.42
CA ILE A 159 7.63 7.85 20.32
C ILE A 159 7.49 8.42 21.73
N ALA A 160 8.48 9.18 22.16
CA ALA A 160 8.46 9.88 23.43
C ALA A 160 7.74 11.22 23.30
N HIS A 161 6.77 11.46 24.17
CA HIS A 161 6.05 12.73 24.23
C HIS A 161 6.75 13.69 25.17
N LEU A 162 7.25 14.79 24.65
CA LEU A 162 7.92 15.86 25.40
C LEU A 162 6.98 17.04 25.59
N SER A 163 7.35 17.97 26.46
CA SER A 163 6.58 19.21 26.66
C SER A 163 6.55 20.07 25.39
N GLY A 164 5.47 20.84 25.17
CA GLY A 164 5.40 21.83 24.08
C GLY A 164 5.20 21.23 22.68
N ASN A 165 4.43 20.15 22.56
CA ASN A 165 4.14 19.47 21.28
C ASN A 165 5.41 19.00 20.56
N ARG A 166 6.40 18.54 21.34
CA ARG A 166 7.63 17.93 20.85
C ARG A 166 7.60 16.43 21.06
N HIS A 167 8.19 15.71 20.13
CA HIS A 167 8.31 14.27 20.19
C HIS A 167 9.75 13.86 19.86
N GLU A 168 10.20 12.79 20.45
CA GLU A 168 11.39 12.06 20.01
C GLU A 168 10.97 10.71 19.47
N VAL A 169 11.26 10.46 18.22
CA VAL A 169 10.98 9.18 17.57
C VAL A 169 12.28 8.38 17.51
N HIS A 170 12.27 7.24 18.18
CA HIS A 170 13.38 6.31 18.23
C HIS A 170 13.06 5.11 17.34
N THR A 171 13.96 4.78 16.46
CA THR A 171 14.05 3.53 15.72
C THR A 171 15.27 2.75 16.16
N ASP A 172 15.49 1.55 15.65
CA ASP A 172 16.69 0.78 15.95
C ASP A 172 17.95 1.44 15.39
N GLU A 173 17.82 2.27 14.34
CA GLU A 173 18.93 2.89 13.62
C GLU A 173 19.15 4.35 14.00
N ALA A 174 18.14 5.07 14.43
CA ALA A 174 18.20 6.51 14.58
C ALA A 174 17.26 7.06 15.66
N LYS A 175 17.60 8.24 16.13
CA LYS A 175 16.78 9.10 16.97
C LYS A 175 16.46 10.38 16.21
N VAL A 176 15.20 10.73 16.11
CA VAL A 176 14.69 11.84 15.31
C VAL A 176 13.92 12.79 16.20
N SER A 177 14.24 14.08 16.18
CA SER A 177 13.47 15.14 16.85
C SER A 177 12.32 15.59 15.96
N VAL A 178 11.14 15.72 16.55
CA VAL A 178 9.93 16.17 15.88
C VAL A 178 9.27 17.27 16.69
N ASP A 179 9.12 18.42 16.08
CA ASP A 179 8.50 19.61 16.67
C ASP A 179 7.19 19.94 15.93
N GLY A 180 6.19 20.44 16.66
CA GLY A 180 4.98 21.00 16.08
C GLY A 180 4.14 20.02 15.25
N PHE A 181 4.18 18.70 15.58
CA PHE A 181 3.35 17.74 14.88
C PHE A 181 1.86 18.09 15.01
N SER A 182 1.18 18.15 13.89
CA SER A 182 -0.27 18.35 13.81
C SER A 182 -0.89 17.44 12.76
N LYS A 183 -2.12 16.97 13.05
CA LYS A 183 -2.96 16.19 12.15
C LYS A 183 -4.34 16.81 12.09
N HIS A 184 -4.80 17.15 10.88
CA HIS A 184 -6.12 17.71 10.61
C HIS A 184 -6.76 16.92 9.45
N GLY A 185 -7.65 16.00 9.78
CA GLY A 185 -8.15 15.03 8.83
C GLY A 185 -7.00 14.16 8.32
N ASP A 186 -6.77 14.16 7.02
CA ASP A 186 -5.67 13.45 6.36
C ASP A 186 -4.38 14.27 6.23
N ARG A 187 -4.42 15.58 6.52
CA ARG A 187 -3.24 16.44 6.43
C ARG A 187 -2.42 16.38 7.70
N ILE A 188 -1.14 16.17 7.54
CA ILE A 188 -0.15 16.19 8.62
C ILE A 188 0.95 17.21 8.33
N GLU A 189 1.41 17.87 9.36
CA GLU A 189 2.57 18.75 9.33
C GLU A 189 3.44 18.46 10.53
N ALA A 190 4.76 18.43 10.33
CA ALA A 190 5.75 18.26 11.39
C ALA A 190 7.07 18.91 10.98
N THR A 191 7.81 19.43 11.96
CA THR A 191 9.20 19.84 11.77
C THR A 191 10.11 18.74 12.28
N ILE A 192 10.80 18.07 11.37
CA ILE A 192 11.69 16.94 11.66
C ILE A 192 13.13 17.36 11.48
N ASN A 193 13.92 17.28 12.54
CA ASN A 193 15.32 17.74 12.55
C ASN A 193 15.47 19.17 11.99
N GLY A 194 14.52 20.06 12.28
CA GLY A 194 14.54 21.46 11.81
C GLY A 194 13.95 21.68 10.41
N HIS A 195 13.52 20.64 9.70
CA HIS A 195 12.89 20.74 8.37
C HIS A 195 11.39 20.52 8.47
N THR A 196 10.60 21.54 8.10
CA THR A 196 9.14 21.40 8.07
C THR A 196 8.68 20.58 6.88
N MET A 197 7.95 19.53 7.16
CA MET A 197 7.37 18.61 6.18
C MET A 197 5.85 18.64 6.24
N ARG A 198 5.23 18.62 5.08
CA ARG A 198 3.78 18.49 4.91
C ARG A 198 3.48 17.25 4.11
N ALA A 199 2.52 16.48 4.59
CA ALA A 199 2.10 15.25 3.95
C ALA A 199 0.59 15.05 4.09
N ARG A 200 0.04 14.10 3.32
CA ARG A 200 -1.27 13.52 3.61
C ARG A 200 -1.06 12.10 4.11
N ALA A 201 -1.79 11.72 5.13
CA ALA A 201 -1.72 10.40 5.74
C ALA A 201 -3.12 9.79 5.78
N ILE A 202 -3.29 8.69 5.08
CA ILE A 202 -4.49 7.87 5.16
C ILE A 202 -4.18 6.70 6.08
N VAL A 203 -4.85 6.66 7.23
CA VAL A 203 -4.65 5.63 8.25
C VAL A 203 -5.89 4.76 8.31
N THR A 204 -5.69 3.47 8.14
CA THR A 204 -6.71 2.43 8.29
C THR A 204 -6.32 1.48 9.43
N SER A 205 -7.16 0.50 9.72
CA SER A 205 -6.82 -0.55 10.68
C SER A 205 -5.61 -1.40 10.24
N SER A 206 -5.44 -1.58 8.92
CA SER A 206 -4.43 -2.49 8.35
C SER A 206 -3.23 -1.77 7.72
N ALA A 207 -3.31 -0.47 7.44
CA ALA A 207 -2.25 0.24 6.73
C ALA A 207 -2.18 1.74 7.05
N VAL A 208 -1.02 2.33 6.76
CA VAL A 208 -0.81 3.78 6.72
C VAL A 208 -0.21 4.13 5.37
N THR A 209 -0.92 4.90 4.58
CA THR A 209 -0.40 5.43 3.30
C THR A 209 -0.05 6.91 3.47
N ILE A 210 1.18 7.26 3.16
CA ILE A 210 1.71 8.63 3.23
C ILE A 210 1.96 9.15 1.82
N PHE A 211 1.45 10.35 1.56
CA PHE A 211 1.72 11.11 0.34
C PHE A 211 2.56 12.34 0.67
N ILE A 212 3.75 12.43 0.09
CA ILE A 212 4.67 13.59 0.25
C ILE A 212 4.99 14.10 -1.15
N GLY A 213 4.37 15.21 -1.55
CA GLY A 213 4.43 15.66 -2.95
C GLY A 213 3.85 14.58 -3.89
N GLU A 214 4.67 14.12 -4.83
CA GLU A 214 4.32 13.03 -5.77
C GLU A 214 4.69 11.64 -5.23
N ALA A 215 5.42 11.57 -4.13
CA ALA A 215 5.84 10.29 -3.55
C ALA A 215 4.73 9.70 -2.70
N GLU A 216 4.56 8.40 -2.83
CA GLU A 216 3.62 7.59 -2.05
C GLU A 216 4.37 6.48 -1.37
N ALA A 217 4.00 6.19 -0.12
CA ALA A 217 4.49 5.05 0.63
C ALA A 217 3.36 4.45 1.45
N THR A 218 3.17 3.15 1.33
CA THR A 218 2.23 2.39 2.15
C THR A 218 3.00 1.49 3.11
N PHE A 219 2.62 1.57 4.37
CA PHE A 219 3.14 0.75 5.46
C PHE A 219 2.01 -0.09 6.01
N THR A 220 2.20 -1.39 6.11
CA THR A 220 1.21 -2.28 6.74
C THR A 220 1.25 -2.11 8.26
N ARG A 221 0.09 -2.13 8.90
CA ARG A 221 -0.05 -2.15 10.36
C ARG A 221 -0.34 -3.59 10.77
N PRO A 222 0.64 -4.29 11.38
CA PRO A 222 0.38 -5.64 11.86
C PRO A 222 -0.64 -5.59 13.00
N ASP A 223 -1.65 -6.44 12.93
CA ASP A 223 -2.57 -6.64 14.03
C ASP A 223 -1.84 -7.37 15.16
N PRO A 224 -1.67 -6.76 16.34
CA PRO A 224 -0.97 -7.40 17.44
C PRO A 224 -1.73 -8.60 18.04
N LEU A 225 -3.03 -8.72 17.73
CA LEU A 225 -3.89 -9.81 18.16
C LEU A 225 -4.09 -10.88 17.10
N ALA A 226 -3.70 -10.61 15.83
CA ALA A 226 -3.67 -11.67 14.84
C ALA A 226 -2.78 -12.78 15.39
N ALA A 227 -3.34 -13.97 15.52
CA ALA A 227 -2.54 -15.16 15.80
C ALA A 227 -1.39 -15.12 14.78
N ARG A 228 -0.15 -15.14 15.27
CA ARG A 228 0.97 -15.47 14.40
C ARG A 228 0.63 -16.85 13.85
N HIS A 229 0.07 -16.90 12.66
CA HIS A 229 0.34 -18.03 11.83
C HIS A 229 1.87 -17.97 11.75
N ASP A 230 2.51 -18.90 12.42
CA ASP A 230 3.92 -19.15 12.17
C ASP A 230 3.98 -19.33 10.65
N ASP A 231 4.42 -18.29 9.97
CA ASP A 231 5.00 -18.40 8.66
C ASP A 231 6.30 -19.19 8.92
N GLY A 232 6.09 -20.45 9.25
CA GLY A 232 7.13 -21.44 9.34
C GLY A 232 7.83 -21.38 8.00
N ALA A 233 8.98 -20.79 8.05
CA ALA A 233 10.03 -20.77 7.05
C ALA A 233 9.62 -21.36 5.69
N GLY A 234 9.27 -20.46 4.77
CA GLY A 234 9.38 -20.71 3.35
C GLY A 234 8.17 -21.38 2.72
N GLY A 235 7.44 -20.66 1.91
CA GLY A 235 6.92 -21.09 0.62
C GLY A 235 6.13 -22.41 0.49
N ASP A 236 5.62 -22.97 1.57
CA ASP A 236 4.98 -24.29 1.51
C ASP A 236 3.49 -24.18 1.16
N THR A 237 2.89 -23.02 1.35
CA THR A 237 1.48 -22.77 1.06
C THR A 237 1.35 -21.87 -0.16
N ILE A 238 0.59 -22.30 -1.16
CA ILE A 238 0.26 -21.50 -2.34
C ILE A 238 -1.13 -20.90 -2.13
N THR A 239 -1.18 -19.58 -2.12
CA THR A 239 -2.42 -18.82 -1.94
C THR A 239 -2.83 -18.07 -3.21
N ALA A 240 -4.09 -17.72 -3.31
CA ALA A 240 -4.60 -16.89 -4.39
C ALA A 240 -4.09 -15.44 -4.24
N PRO A 241 -3.39 -14.89 -5.23
CA PRO A 241 -2.86 -13.50 -5.17
C PRO A 241 -3.96 -12.44 -5.30
N MET A 242 -5.14 -12.83 -5.75
CA MET A 242 -6.31 -11.98 -5.94
C MET A 242 -7.57 -12.83 -6.03
N PRO A 243 -8.76 -12.27 -5.84
CA PRO A 243 -10.01 -13.01 -6.04
C PRO A 243 -10.17 -13.45 -7.50
N GLY A 244 -10.58 -14.69 -7.72
CA GLY A 244 -10.72 -15.22 -9.07
C GLY A 244 -11.34 -16.62 -9.12
N LEU A 245 -11.42 -17.16 -10.35
CA LEU A 245 -11.91 -18.49 -10.63
C LEU A 245 -10.73 -19.44 -10.91
N VAL A 246 -10.66 -20.57 -10.22
CA VAL A 246 -9.68 -21.62 -10.52
C VAL A 246 -10.08 -22.32 -11.81
N LYS A 247 -9.28 -22.15 -12.87
CA LYS A 247 -9.54 -22.79 -14.18
C LYS A 247 -9.02 -24.20 -14.25
N LEU A 248 -7.77 -24.40 -13.84
CA LEU A 248 -7.09 -25.68 -13.93
C LEU A 248 -6.27 -25.94 -12.67
N VAL A 249 -6.26 -27.16 -12.21
CA VAL A 249 -5.34 -27.66 -11.18
C VAL A 249 -4.51 -28.76 -11.85
N ASN A 250 -3.19 -28.52 -11.98
CA ASN A 250 -2.28 -29.37 -12.74
C ASN A 250 -1.57 -30.44 -11.89
N VAL A 251 -1.84 -30.45 -10.58
CA VAL A 251 -1.15 -31.33 -9.62
C VAL A 251 -2.16 -31.94 -8.66
N ALA A 252 -1.77 -33.08 -8.08
CA ALA A 252 -2.51 -33.78 -7.04
C ALA A 252 -1.67 -33.95 -5.78
N ALA A 253 -2.31 -34.24 -4.65
CA ALA A 253 -1.62 -34.59 -3.42
C ALA A 253 -0.70 -35.81 -3.63
N GLY A 254 0.55 -35.70 -3.21
CA GLY A 254 1.60 -36.71 -3.43
C GLY A 254 2.47 -36.50 -4.66
N ASP A 255 2.14 -35.58 -5.57
CA ASP A 255 2.94 -35.27 -6.74
C ASP A 255 4.24 -34.53 -6.34
N THR A 256 5.36 -34.95 -6.99
CA THR A 256 6.63 -34.22 -6.88
C THR A 256 6.70 -33.12 -7.91
N VAL A 257 7.03 -31.90 -7.48
CA VAL A 257 7.10 -30.71 -8.32
C VAL A 257 8.46 -30.04 -8.25
N SER A 258 8.87 -29.40 -9.34
CA SER A 258 10.10 -28.62 -9.42
C SER A 258 9.78 -27.11 -9.34
N ARG A 259 10.75 -26.36 -8.83
CA ARG A 259 10.65 -24.90 -8.76
C ARG A 259 10.27 -24.29 -10.13
N GLY A 260 9.23 -23.44 -10.15
CA GLY A 260 8.71 -22.81 -11.37
C GLY A 260 7.72 -23.68 -12.16
N GLN A 261 7.46 -24.93 -11.75
CA GLN A 261 6.44 -25.76 -12.36
C GLN A 261 5.05 -25.17 -12.14
N ALA A 262 4.22 -25.13 -13.19
CA ALA A 262 2.85 -24.64 -13.13
C ALA A 262 1.97 -25.59 -12.29
N LEU A 263 1.38 -25.06 -11.22
CA LEU A 263 0.55 -25.82 -10.28
C LEU A 263 -0.94 -25.58 -10.52
N ILE A 264 -1.34 -24.34 -10.56
CA ILE A 264 -2.75 -23.91 -10.71
C ILE A 264 -2.82 -22.77 -11.72
N VAL A 265 -3.85 -22.80 -12.56
CA VAL A 265 -4.20 -21.66 -13.43
C VAL A 265 -5.52 -21.09 -12.93
N MET A 266 -5.50 -19.82 -12.58
CA MET A 266 -6.70 -19.08 -12.19
C MET A 266 -6.99 -17.95 -13.17
N GLU A 267 -8.26 -17.62 -13.32
CA GLU A 267 -8.71 -16.45 -14.08
C GLU A 267 -9.21 -15.37 -13.13
N ALA A 268 -8.63 -14.19 -13.24
CA ALA A 268 -9.06 -13.01 -12.53
C ALA A 268 -9.07 -11.82 -13.49
N MET A 269 -10.12 -11.00 -13.47
CA MET A 269 -10.22 -9.80 -14.33
C MET A 269 -9.97 -10.09 -15.82
N LYS A 270 -10.50 -11.22 -16.34
CA LYS A 270 -10.32 -11.68 -17.73
C LYS A 270 -8.85 -11.98 -18.14
N MET A 271 -7.97 -12.14 -17.15
CA MET A 271 -6.58 -12.52 -17.34
C MET A 271 -6.31 -13.88 -16.67
N GLU A 272 -5.51 -14.70 -17.33
CA GLU A 272 -5.09 -15.99 -16.75
C GLU A 272 -3.79 -15.78 -15.96
N HIS A 273 -3.78 -16.23 -14.72
CA HIS A 273 -2.63 -16.23 -13.84
C HIS A 273 -2.21 -17.66 -13.54
N THR A 274 -0.98 -18.00 -13.88
CA THR A 274 -0.40 -19.30 -13.57
C THR A 274 0.38 -19.19 -12.27
N LEU A 275 -0.02 -19.94 -11.25
CA LEU A 275 0.69 -20.07 -9.99
C LEU A 275 1.68 -21.21 -10.10
N THR A 276 2.94 -20.95 -9.74
CA THR A 276 4.05 -21.88 -9.91
C THR A 276 4.64 -22.28 -8.57
N ALA A 277 5.33 -23.43 -8.54
CA ALA A 277 6.01 -23.90 -7.34
C ALA A 277 7.16 -22.96 -6.95
N PRO A 278 7.23 -22.49 -5.69
CA PRO A 278 8.30 -21.60 -5.22
C PRO A 278 9.63 -22.35 -5.01
N ARG A 279 9.57 -23.65 -4.80
CA ARG A 279 10.71 -24.57 -4.59
C ARG A 279 10.40 -25.97 -5.09
N ASP A 280 11.41 -26.81 -5.14
CA ASP A 280 11.24 -28.26 -5.34
C ASP A 280 10.59 -28.87 -4.09
N GLY A 281 9.73 -29.86 -4.28
CA GLY A 281 9.05 -30.51 -3.16
C GLY A 281 7.93 -31.45 -3.58
N THR A 282 7.19 -31.97 -2.61
CA THR A 282 6.03 -32.83 -2.83
C THR A 282 4.77 -32.09 -2.37
N ILE A 283 3.68 -32.20 -3.11
CA ILE A 283 2.39 -31.61 -2.74
C ILE A 283 1.80 -32.38 -1.55
N ALA A 284 1.60 -31.70 -0.42
CA ALA A 284 0.97 -32.28 0.76
C ALA A 284 -0.55 -32.39 0.58
N GLU A 285 -1.19 -31.28 0.19
CA GLU A 285 -2.63 -31.21 0.03
C GLU A 285 -2.99 -30.22 -1.08
N VAL A 286 -4.09 -30.50 -1.77
CA VAL A 286 -4.71 -29.61 -2.76
C VAL A 286 -6.13 -29.30 -2.29
N THR A 287 -6.34 -28.07 -1.85
CA THR A 287 -7.62 -27.60 -1.29
C THR A 287 -8.56 -27.12 -2.38
N ALA A 288 -8.02 -26.46 -3.42
CA ALA A 288 -8.80 -25.86 -4.49
C ALA A 288 -9.09 -26.86 -5.63
N LYS A 289 -10.26 -26.71 -6.25
CA LYS A 289 -10.69 -27.50 -7.41
C LYS A 289 -10.97 -26.59 -8.60
N ALA A 290 -10.85 -27.14 -9.80
CA ALA A 290 -11.26 -26.44 -11.01
C ALA A 290 -12.76 -26.09 -10.94
N GLY A 291 -13.07 -24.81 -11.17
CA GLY A 291 -14.40 -24.23 -11.02
C GLY A 291 -14.66 -23.54 -9.69
N ASP A 292 -13.75 -23.63 -8.73
CA ASP A 292 -13.91 -22.94 -7.45
C ASP A 292 -13.64 -21.43 -7.60
N GLN A 293 -14.49 -20.66 -6.94
CA GLN A 293 -14.27 -19.22 -6.79
C GLN A 293 -13.54 -18.97 -5.47
N VAL A 294 -12.41 -18.27 -5.54
CA VAL A 294 -11.53 -18.05 -4.39
C VAL A 294 -11.35 -16.57 -4.13
N GLU A 295 -11.19 -16.21 -2.86
CA GLU A 295 -10.85 -14.88 -2.41
C GLU A 295 -9.33 -14.69 -2.37
N GLU A 296 -8.89 -13.45 -2.28
CA GLU A 296 -7.46 -13.12 -2.05
C GLU A 296 -6.96 -13.80 -0.77
N ALA A 297 -5.72 -14.32 -0.83
CA ALA A 297 -5.08 -15.09 0.23
C ALA A 297 -5.75 -16.45 0.58
N ALA A 298 -6.77 -16.90 -0.15
CA ALA A 298 -7.31 -18.24 0.03
C ALA A 298 -6.23 -19.30 -0.26
N VAL A 299 -6.08 -20.29 0.63
CA VAL A 299 -5.12 -21.40 0.46
C VAL A 299 -5.62 -22.32 -0.65
N LEU A 300 -4.79 -22.56 -1.65
CA LEU A 300 -5.11 -23.37 -2.82
C LEU A 300 -4.46 -24.75 -2.76
N LEU A 301 -3.24 -24.82 -2.29
CA LEU A 301 -2.50 -26.07 -2.05
C LEU A 301 -1.34 -25.86 -1.07
N GLU A 302 -0.84 -26.95 -0.51
CA GLU A 302 0.30 -26.96 0.40
C GLU A 302 1.40 -27.93 -0.08
N LEU A 303 2.65 -27.51 0.05
CA LEU A 303 3.83 -28.33 -0.16
C LEU A 303 4.22 -29.00 1.16
N SER A 304 4.74 -30.22 1.09
CA SER A 304 5.33 -30.87 2.27
C SER A 304 6.55 -30.08 2.76
N ALA A 305 6.72 -30.03 4.09
CA ALA A 305 7.94 -29.46 4.67
C ALA A 305 9.18 -30.17 4.07
N PRO A 306 10.29 -29.45 3.82
CA PRO A 306 11.53 -30.06 3.41
C PRO A 306 12.01 -31.00 4.52
N GLU A 307 12.35 -32.25 4.16
CA GLU A 307 13.02 -33.19 5.08
C GLU A 307 14.42 -32.72 5.47
#